data_09737928edc490c7b0237aa242694ca9
#
_entry.id   09737928edc490c7b0237aa242694ca9
#
_cell.length_a   1.000
_cell.length_b   1.000
_cell.length_c   1.000
_cell.angle_alpha   90.00
_cell.angle_beta   90.00
_cell.angle_gamma   90.00
#
_symmetry.space_group_name_H-M   'P 1'
#
loop_
_entity.id
_entity.type
_entity.pdbx_description
1 polymer ?
#
loop_
_entity_poly.entity_id
_entity_poly.type
_entity_poly.pdbx_seq_one_letter_code
_entity_poly.pdbx_strand_id
1 'polypeptide(L)'
;MALVPTSGNKVGIFVDNDNAASGDALRLVGLATSCSLSYNNATVETATKSVNGGGTLATNGGTINSFAGTSSFSLSADGLVDLSTADDEDGGASATTEHGFNNLMDMAIAGTKVGIYFQDATAAGGTANKGYTGTAFIESIEASAGVDDFATYSVTFKGDGALSVIA
;
A
#
# COMPACT_ATOMS: atom_id res chain seq x y z
N MET A 1 8.20 -15.57 -23.36
CA MET A 1 8.33 -15.94 -21.95
C MET A 1 6.93 -16.05 -21.39
N ALA A 2 6.55 -17.20 -20.83
CA ALA A 2 5.22 -17.39 -20.29
C ALA A 2 5.10 -16.63 -18.95
N LEU A 3 3.98 -15.93 -18.73
CA LEU A 3 3.66 -15.28 -17.46
C LEU A 3 3.27 -16.38 -16.46
N VAL A 4 3.93 -16.39 -15.30
CA VAL A 4 3.62 -17.29 -14.20
C VAL A 4 2.90 -16.48 -13.11
N PRO A 5 1.66 -16.83 -12.74
CA PRO A 5 0.94 -16.14 -11.67
C PRO A 5 1.68 -16.30 -10.34
N THR A 6 1.77 -15.22 -9.57
CA THR A 6 2.27 -15.27 -8.19
C THR A 6 1.15 -15.76 -7.26
N SER A 7 1.47 -16.72 -6.40
CA SER A 7 0.52 -17.21 -5.39
C SER A 7 0.28 -16.14 -4.32
N GLY A 8 -0.97 -15.95 -3.89
CA GLY A 8 -1.33 -14.93 -2.91
C GLY A 8 -0.61 -15.05 -1.57
N ASN A 9 -0.19 -16.27 -1.17
CA ASN A 9 0.59 -16.49 0.05
C ASN A 9 2.06 -16.01 -0.05
N LYS A 10 2.48 -15.53 -1.21
CA LYS A 10 3.83 -15.00 -1.45
C LYS A 10 3.88 -13.49 -1.50
N VAL A 11 2.75 -12.81 -1.46
CA VAL A 11 2.67 -11.35 -1.52
C VAL A 11 2.30 -10.82 -0.15
N GLY A 12 3.03 -9.81 0.32
CA GLY A 12 2.80 -9.18 1.60
C GLY A 12 2.99 -7.68 1.55
N ILE A 13 2.49 -7.01 2.58
CA ILE A 13 2.76 -5.60 2.86
C ILE A 13 3.88 -5.54 3.89
N PHE A 14 4.94 -4.81 3.55
CA PHE A 14 6.05 -4.54 4.45
C PHE A 14 6.04 -3.06 4.79
N VAL A 15 6.39 -2.76 6.00
CA VAL A 15 6.44 -1.40 6.54
C VAL A 15 7.88 -1.11 6.97
N ASP A 16 8.33 0.08 6.63
CA ASP A 16 9.57 0.68 7.10
C ASP A 16 9.18 1.86 8.00
N ASN A 17 9.42 1.73 9.28
CA ASN A 17 8.95 2.67 10.31
C ASN A 17 9.63 4.04 10.25
N ASP A 18 10.87 4.11 9.80
CA ASP A 18 11.64 5.36 9.81
C ASP A 18 11.71 6.08 8.46
N ASN A 19 11.18 5.45 7.39
CA ASN A 19 11.26 5.97 6.02
C ASN A 19 12.71 6.39 5.64
N ALA A 20 13.70 5.87 6.36
CA ALA A 20 15.09 6.15 6.13
C ALA A 20 15.66 5.18 5.12
N ALA A 21 16.38 5.68 4.14
CA ALA A 21 17.04 4.89 3.11
C ALA A 21 18.20 4.00 3.65
N SER A 22 18.32 3.86 4.94
CA SER A 22 19.45 3.21 5.59
C SER A 22 19.06 2.01 6.44
N GLY A 23 18.92 0.85 5.79
CA GLY A 23 19.32 -0.41 6.41
C GLY A 23 18.44 -1.00 7.49
N ASP A 24 17.37 -0.38 7.91
CA ASP A 24 16.45 -0.97 8.85
C ASP A 24 15.58 -2.02 8.13
N ALA A 25 15.43 -3.15 8.79
CA ALA A 25 14.78 -4.30 8.16
C ALA A 25 13.31 -3.98 7.85
N LEU A 26 12.94 -4.07 6.59
CA LEU A 26 11.54 -4.10 6.19
C LEU A 26 10.81 -5.18 6.99
N ARG A 27 9.78 -4.78 7.72
CA ARG A 27 9.00 -5.71 8.55
C ARG A 27 7.65 -5.97 7.91
N LEU A 28 7.29 -7.23 7.81
CA LEU A 28 5.99 -7.66 7.31
C LEU A 28 4.89 -7.19 8.27
N VAL A 29 3.74 -6.81 7.76
CA VAL A 29 2.52 -6.63 8.57
C VAL A 29 2.15 -8.00 9.14
N GLY A 30 2.29 -8.14 10.46
CA GLY A 30 2.27 -9.43 11.15
C GLY A 30 0.89 -10.08 11.16
N LEU A 31 0.87 -11.41 11.13
CA LEU A 31 -0.34 -12.25 11.15
C LEU A 31 -1.39 -11.86 10.10
N ALA A 32 -0.98 -11.19 9.01
CA ALA A 32 -1.90 -10.80 7.95
C ALA A 32 -2.47 -12.03 7.24
N THR A 33 -3.79 -12.10 7.17
CA THR A 33 -4.54 -13.16 6.46
C THR A 33 -4.88 -12.74 5.05
N SER A 34 -4.98 -11.44 4.79
CA SER A 34 -5.19 -10.86 3.47
C SER A 34 -4.47 -9.53 3.33
N CYS A 35 -4.12 -9.17 2.09
CA CYS A 35 -3.59 -7.85 1.77
C CYS A 35 -4.02 -7.42 0.37
N SER A 36 -4.19 -6.13 0.17
CA SER A 36 -4.52 -5.56 -1.12
C SER A 36 -3.84 -4.23 -1.38
N LEU A 37 -3.63 -3.92 -2.66
CA LEU A 37 -3.16 -2.63 -3.15
C LEU A 37 -4.18 -2.09 -4.13
N SER A 38 -4.65 -0.87 -3.91
CA SER A 38 -5.52 -0.12 -4.82
C SER A 38 -4.79 1.10 -5.35
N TYR A 39 -4.84 1.30 -6.65
CA TYR A 39 -4.28 2.46 -7.33
C TYR A 39 -5.35 3.09 -8.21
N ASN A 40 -5.58 4.38 -8.05
CA ASN A 40 -6.60 5.13 -8.77
C ASN A 40 -6.01 6.36 -9.45
N ASN A 41 -6.33 6.53 -10.73
CA ASN A 41 -6.06 7.75 -11.48
C ASN A 41 -7.38 8.49 -11.69
N ALA A 42 -7.44 9.72 -11.20
CA ALA A 42 -8.53 10.61 -11.60
C ALA A 42 -8.41 10.91 -13.09
N THR A 43 -9.52 10.99 -13.79
CA THR A 43 -9.57 11.43 -15.19
C THR A 43 -10.16 12.84 -15.25
N VAL A 44 -9.52 13.69 -16.03
CA VAL A 44 -10.05 15.02 -16.36
C VAL A 44 -10.52 14.99 -17.80
N GLU A 45 -11.80 15.24 -18.00
CA GLU A 45 -12.39 15.28 -19.32
C GLU A 45 -12.56 16.74 -19.77
N THR A 46 -12.11 17.03 -20.98
CA THR A 46 -12.35 18.32 -21.63
C THR A 46 -13.12 18.10 -22.91
N ALA A 47 -14.27 18.76 -23.02
CA ALA A 47 -15.02 18.81 -24.26
C ALA A 47 -14.55 20.01 -25.07
N THR A 48 -13.97 19.79 -26.23
CA THR A 48 -13.60 20.85 -27.18
C THR A 48 -14.55 20.87 -28.35
N LYS A 49 -15.02 22.06 -28.69
CA LYS A 49 -15.74 22.26 -29.97
C LYS A 49 -14.72 22.16 -31.09
N SER A 50 -14.88 21.18 -31.96
CA SER A 50 -14.06 21.08 -33.16
C SER A 50 -14.50 22.13 -34.18
N VAL A 51 -13.53 22.85 -34.73
CA VAL A 51 -13.78 23.80 -35.83
C VAL A 51 -13.25 23.15 -37.10
N ASN A 52 -14.11 23.00 -38.11
CA ASN A 52 -13.70 22.59 -39.43
C ASN A 52 -12.75 23.63 -40.05
N GLY A 53 -11.83 23.19 -40.88
CA GLY A 53 -10.77 24.01 -41.50
C GLY A 53 -11.21 25.29 -42.25
N GLY A 54 -12.50 25.63 -42.21
CA GLY A 54 -13.08 26.87 -42.73
C GLY A 54 -13.67 27.80 -41.67
N GLY A 55 -13.38 27.58 -40.38
CA GLY A 55 -13.89 28.39 -39.28
C GLY A 55 -15.33 28.10 -38.86
N THR A 56 -15.97 27.08 -39.44
CA THR A 56 -17.33 26.66 -39.11
C THR A 56 -17.30 25.57 -38.03
N LEU A 57 -18.17 25.68 -37.02
CA LEU A 57 -18.33 24.63 -36.00
C LEU A 57 -18.72 23.31 -36.66
N ALA A 58 -18.04 22.23 -36.31
CA ALA A 58 -18.39 20.90 -36.79
C ALA A 58 -19.82 20.53 -36.36
N THR A 59 -20.60 20.03 -37.32
CA THR A 59 -22.01 19.68 -37.13
C THR A 59 -22.23 18.46 -36.25
N ASN A 60 -21.17 17.71 -35.92
CA ASN A 60 -21.22 16.43 -35.23
C ASN A 60 -20.67 16.47 -33.80
N GLY A 61 -20.92 17.53 -33.05
CA GLY A 61 -20.54 17.60 -31.64
C GLY A 61 -19.04 17.74 -31.42
N GLY A 62 -18.66 18.10 -30.22
CA GLY A 62 -17.26 18.19 -29.80
C GLY A 62 -16.63 16.82 -29.45
N THR A 63 -15.32 16.73 -29.58
CA THR A 63 -14.58 15.56 -29.13
C THR A 63 -14.30 15.68 -27.62
N ILE A 64 -14.55 14.61 -26.88
CA ILE A 64 -14.15 14.53 -25.48
C ILE A 64 -12.72 13.98 -25.45
N ASN A 65 -11.81 14.75 -24.85
CA ASN A 65 -10.46 14.30 -24.58
C ASN A 65 -10.33 14.03 -23.08
N SER A 66 -9.87 12.83 -22.73
CA SER A 66 -9.63 12.45 -21.36
C SER A 66 -8.13 12.50 -21.07
N PHE A 67 -7.75 13.15 -19.98
CA PHE A 67 -6.38 13.25 -19.50
C PHE A 67 -6.29 12.58 -18.12
N ALA A 68 -5.13 11.98 -17.84
CA ALA A 68 -4.84 11.52 -16.51
C ALA A 68 -4.68 12.73 -15.56
N GLY A 69 -5.46 12.74 -14.50
CA GLY A 69 -5.39 13.72 -13.42
C GLY A 69 -4.47 13.27 -12.30
N THR A 70 -4.87 13.60 -11.06
CA THR A 70 -4.13 13.18 -9.86
C THR A 70 -4.28 11.68 -9.62
N SER A 71 -3.19 11.02 -9.26
CA SER A 71 -3.20 9.63 -8.84
C SER A 71 -3.20 9.51 -7.31
N SER A 72 -3.81 8.46 -6.82
CA SER A 72 -3.79 8.08 -5.40
C SER A 72 -3.68 6.58 -5.27
N PHE A 73 -3.12 6.12 -4.14
CA PHE A 73 -3.08 4.71 -3.82
C PHE A 73 -3.40 4.46 -2.36
N SER A 74 -3.85 3.26 -2.07
CA SER A 74 -4.09 2.77 -0.71
C SER A 74 -3.76 1.29 -0.62
N LEU A 75 -3.34 0.86 0.55
CA LEU A 75 -3.14 -0.54 0.86
C LEU A 75 -4.01 -0.92 2.04
N SER A 76 -4.50 -2.15 2.05
CA SER A 76 -5.19 -2.68 3.22
C SER A 76 -4.68 -4.09 3.55
N ALA A 77 -4.69 -4.39 4.85
CA ALA A 77 -4.42 -5.73 5.36
C ALA A 77 -5.41 -6.07 6.46
N ASP A 78 -5.84 -7.32 6.46
CA ASP A 78 -6.61 -7.91 7.55
C ASP A 78 -5.75 -8.99 8.21
N GLY A 79 -5.84 -9.12 9.53
CA GLY A 79 -5.01 -10.06 10.26
C GLY A 79 -5.57 -10.43 11.63
N LEU A 80 -4.81 -11.23 12.36
CA LEU A 80 -5.11 -11.61 13.72
C LEU A 80 -4.41 -10.66 14.70
N VAL A 81 -5.12 -10.26 15.76
CA VAL A 81 -4.56 -9.41 16.80
C VAL A 81 -3.63 -10.25 17.69
N ASP A 82 -2.38 -9.82 17.78
CA ASP A 82 -1.44 -10.26 18.81
C ASP A 82 -1.12 -9.07 19.71
N LEU A 83 -1.40 -9.22 21.01
CA LEU A 83 -1.09 -8.23 22.04
C LEU A 83 0.16 -8.63 22.83
N SER A 84 0.93 -9.61 22.37
CA SER A 84 2.18 -9.96 23.01
C SER A 84 3.18 -8.81 22.93
N THR A 85 3.90 -8.58 24.01
CA THR A 85 4.91 -7.50 24.12
C THR A 85 6.24 -7.88 23.44
N ALA A 86 6.26 -8.95 22.66
CA ALA A 86 7.46 -9.42 21.97
C ALA A 86 7.85 -8.59 20.75
N ASP A 87 7.05 -7.59 20.43
CA ASP A 87 7.32 -6.60 19.36
C ASP A 87 8.33 -5.56 19.89
N ASP A 88 9.56 -5.97 20.08
CA ASP A 88 10.63 -5.06 20.51
C ASP A 88 10.96 -4.07 19.41
N GLU A 89 10.52 -2.82 19.59
CA GLU A 89 10.84 -1.68 18.73
C GLU A 89 12.31 -1.29 18.79
N ASP A 90 13.02 -1.73 19.83
CA ASP A 90 14.38 -1.35 20.12
C ASP A 90 15.40 -2.36 19.60
N GLY A 91 15.66 -2.47 18.31
CA GLY A 91 16.94 -2.96 17.74
C GLY A 91 17.71 -4.07 18.48
N GLY A 92 17.12 -4.69 19.49
CA GLY A 92 17.67 -5.80 20.23
C GLY A 92 17.80 -7.03 19.35
N ALA A 93 18.72 -7.95 19.66
CA ALA A 93 19.06 -9.13 18.88
C ALA A 93 17.92 -10.17 18.70
N SER A 94 16.70 -9.82 19.05
CA SER A 94 15.45 -10.57 18.84
C SER A 94 14.45 -9.76 17.99
N ALA A 95 14.94 -9.04 16.99
CA ALA A 95 14.08 -8.30 16.06
C ALA A 95 13.06 -9.25 15.42
N THR A 96 11.80 -9.11 15.80
CA THR A 96 10.71 -9.74 15.08
C THR A 96 10.71 -9.23 13.65
N THR A 97 10.53 -10.11 12.69
CA THR A 97 10.48 -9.76 11.26
C THR A 97 9.13 -9.16 10.87
N GLU A 98 8.27 -8.89 11.85
CA GLU A 98 6.88 -8.50 11.66
C GLU A 98 6.49 -7.32 12.56
N HIS A 99 5.64 -6.44 12.04
CA HIS A 99 4.94 -5.43 12.84
C HIS A 99 3.62 -6.02 13.34
N GLY A 100 3.48 -6.20 14.64
CA GLY A 100 2.24 -6.60 15.28
C GLY A 100 1.19 -5.48 15.34
N PHE A 101 -0.01 -5.83 15.83
CA PHE A 101 -1.12 -4.89 15.97
C PHE A 101 -0.75 -3.67 16.84
N ASN A 102 -0.01 -3.86 17.92
CA ASN A 102 0.39 -2.76 18.82
C ASN A 102 1.25 -1.71 18.11
N ASN A 103 2.26 -2.16 17.34
CA ASN A 103 3.13 -1.26 16.59
C ASN A 103 2.37 -0.49 15.53
N LEU A 104 1.44 -1.14 14.82
CA LEU A 104 0.58 -0.47 13.84
C LEU A 104 -0.31 0.58 14.52
N MET A 105 -0.84 0.28 15.71
CA MET A 105 -1.66 1.21 16.48
C MET A 105 -0.84 2.42 16.95
N ASP A 106 0.40 2.21 17.43
CA ASP A 106 1.28 3.29 17.86
C ASP A 106 1.66 4.21 16.69
N MET A 107 1.98 3.64 15.53
CA MET A 107 2.19 4.41 14.28
C MET A 107 0.95 5.22 13.88
N ALA A 108 -0.24 4.63 14.02
CA ALA A 108 -1.50 5.31 13.72
C ALA A 108 -1.76 6.50 14.68
N ILE A 109 -1.55 6.30 15.99
CA ILE A 109 -1.72 7.34 17.01
C ILE A 109 -0.71 8.47 16.80
N ALA A 110 0.54 8.13 16.47
CA ALA A 110 1.59 9.10 16.20
C ALA A 110 1.37 9.86 14.88
N GLY A 111 0.55 9.34 13.97
CA GLY A 111 0.37 9.91 12.63
C GLY A 111 1.64 9.87 11.80
N THR A 112 2.50 8.91 12.06
CA THR A 112 3.82 8.80 11.41
C THR A 112 3.64 8.37 9.95
N LYS A 113 4.43 9.00 9.08
CA LYS A 113 4.58 8.54 7.69
C LYS A 113 5.60 7.41 7.66
N VAL A 114 5.24 6.34 6.99
CA VAL A 114 6.04 5.12 6.87
C VAL A 114 6.32 4.80 5.41
N GLY A 115 7.45 4.19 5.15
CA GLY A 115 7.71 3.54 3.87
C GLY A 115 6.89 2.25 3.78
N ILE A 116 6.16 2.06 2.68
CA ILE A 116 5.40 0.84 2.47
C ILE A 116 5.83 0.14 1.19
N TYR A 117 5.81 -1.18 1.24
CA TYR A 117 6.20 -2.06 0.16
C TYR A 117 5.16 -3.16 -0.02
N PHE A 118 4.64 -3.27 -1.22
CA PHE A 118 3.77 -4.38 -1.63
C PHE A 118 4.56 -5.28 -2.55
N GLN A 119 5.08 -6.38 -2.04
CA GLN A 119 6.05 -7.20 -2.75
C GLN A 119 5.97 -8.68 -2.41
N ASP A 120 6.73 -9.49 -3.15
CA ASP A 120 6.89 -10.92 -2.89
C ASP A 120 7.63 -11.14 -1.56
N ALA A 121 6.98 -11.82 -0.61
CA ALA A 121 7.50 -12.12 0.72
C ALA A 121 8.56 -13.24 0.73
N THR A 122 8.71 -13.99 -0.36
CA THR A 122 9.66 -15.11 -0.41
C THR A 122 11.11 -14.69 -0.67
N ALA A 123 11.34 -13.45 -1.02
CA ALA A 123 12.66 -12.93 -1.33
C ALA A 123 13.29 -12.22 -0.13
N ALA A 124 13.39 -12.88 1.01
CA ALA A 124 14.14 -12.38 2.16
C ALA A 124 15.60 -12.08 1.74
N GLY A 125 15.92 -10.81 1.56
CA GLY A 125 17.29 -10.32 1.40
C GLY A 125 17.94 -10.48 0.03
N GLY A 126 17.19 -10.75 -1.02
CA GLY A 126 17.75 -10.92 -2.37
C GLY A 126 17.18 -9.94 -3.40
N THR A 127 18.01 -9.51 -4.28
CA THR A 127 17.93 -8.50 -5.34
C THR A 127 16.78 -8.68 -6.37
N ALA A 128 15.70 -9.36 -6.07
CA ALA A 128 14.65 -9.71 -7.02
C ALA A 128 13.22 -9.47 -6.51
N ASN A 129 13.04 -8.64 -5.50
CA ASN A 129 11.71 -8.30 -5.02
C ASN A 129 11.02 -7.40 -6.03
N LYS A 130 10.16 -7.99 -6.82
CA LYS A 130 9.29 -7.22 -7.71
C LYS A 130 8.06 -6.79 -6.93
N GLY A 131 7.73 -5.53 -7.02
CA GLY A 131 6.60 -4.98 -6.29
C GLY A 131 6.46 -3.49 -6.47
N TYR A 132 5.79 -2.88 -5.53
CA TYR A 132 5.53 -1.45 -5.50
C TYR A 132 5.93 -0.88 -4.14
N THR A 133 6.47 0.32 -4.16
CA THR A 133 6.86 1.05 -2.95
C THR A 133 6.37 2.48 -2.99
N GLY A 134 6.10 3.03 -1.84
CA GLY A 134 5.69 4.42 -1.67
C GLY A 134 5.69 4.82 -0.21
N THR A 135 5.36 6.07 0.05
CA THR A 135 5.15 6.59 1.41
C THR A 135 3.67 6.60 1.73
N ALA A 136 3.29 6.23 2.93
CA ALA A 136 1.91 6.25 3.38
C ALA A 136 1.83 6.58 4.87
N PHE A 137 0.62 6.80 5.36
CA PHE A 137 0.28 6.83 6.77
C PHE A 137 -0.92 5.92 7.02
N ILE A 138 -1.12 5.49 8.27
CA ILE A 138 -2.27 4.68 8.62
C ILE A 138 -3.50 5.60 8.69
N GLU A 139 -4.46 5.38 7.79
CA GLU A 139 -5.72 6.14 7.73
C GLU A 139 -6.73 5.62 8.74
N SER A 140 -6.80 4.30 8.89
CA SER A 140 -7.66 3.65 9.88
C SER A 140 -7.08 2.31 10.31
N ILE A 141 -7.33 1.97 11.56
CA ILE A 141 -7.07 0.65 12.12
C ILE A 141 -8.25 0.28 13.00
N GLU A 142 -8.81 -0.88 12.77
CA GLU A 142 -9.97 -1.39 13.49
C GLU A 142 -9.64 -2.77 14.05
N ALA A 143 -10.08 -3.03 15.28
CA ALA A 143 -9.96 -4.35 15.88
C ALA A 143 -11.33 -4.84 16.34
N SER A 144 -11.56 -6.14 16.19
CA SER A 144 -12.78 -6.82 16.61
C SER A 144 -12.43 -8.11 17.35
N ALA A 145 -13.10 -8.35 18.46
CA ALA A 145 -12.94 -9.56 19.26
C ALA A 145 -14.30 -10.16 19.60
N GLY A 146 -14.53 -11.42 19.25
CA GLY A 146 -15.67 -12.21 19.68
C GLY A 146 -15.33 -13.05 20.92
N VAL A 147 -16.36 -13.53 21.62
CA VAL A 147 -16.17 -14.33 22.85
C VAL A 147 -15.57 -15.70 22.53
N ASP A 148 -15.91 -16.26 21.38
CA ASP A 148 -15.51 -17.60 20.94
C ASP A 148 -14.55 -17.61 19.74
N ASP A 149 -14.10 -16.44 19.26
CA ASP A 149 -13.26 -16.29 18.09
C ASP A 149 -11.95 -15.57 18.42
N PHE A 150 -10.96 -15.76 17.54
CA PHE A 150 -9.73 -14.98 17.59
C PHE A 150 -10.03 -13.50 17.29
N ALA A 151 -9.37 -12.61 18.03
CA ALA A 151 -9.43 -11.20 17.72
C ALA A 151 -8.79 -10.91 16.36
N THR A 152 -9.46 -10.11 15.55
CA THR A 152 -9.01 -9.72 14.21
C THR A 152 -8.80 -8.23 14.12
N TYR A 153 -7.91 -7.79 13.22
CA TYR A 153 -7.74 -6.39 12.89
C TYR A 153 -7.85 -6.16 11.38
N SER A 154 -8.19 -4.94 11.03
CA SER A 154 -8.10 -4.41 9.66
C SER A 154 -7.38 -3.08 9.71
N VAL A 155 -6.36 -2.92 8.87
CA VAL A 155 -5.59 -1.69 8.74
C VAL A 155 -5.63 -1.17 7.31
N THR A 156 -5.82 0.14 7.16
CA THR A 156 -5.77 0.82 5.87
C THR A 156 -4.69 1.89 5.87
N PHE A 157 -3.79 1.81 4.91
CA PHE A 157 -2.74 2.78 4.63
C PHE A 157 -3.18 3.68 3.48
N LYS A 158 -3.06 4.98 3.68
CA LYS A 158 -3.29 6.01 2.66
C LYS A 158 -1.97 6.47 2.10
N GLY A 159 -1.80 6.34 0.80
CA GLY A 159 -0.60 6.81 0.13
C GLY A 159 -0.45 8.32 0.14
N ASP A 160 0.80 8.75 0.34
CA ASP A 160 1.24 10.14 0.28
C ASP A 160 2.34 10.28 -0.80
N GLY A 161 1.97 10.87 -1.92
CA GLY A 161 2.86 11.01 -3.07
C GLY A 161 2.73 9.91 -4.12
N ALA A 162 3.82 9.58 -4.78
CA ALA A 162 3.84 8.65 -5.91
C ALA A 162 4.11 7.21 -5.46
N LEU A 163 3.43 6.27 -6.10
CA LEU A 163 3.77 4.85 -6.03
C LEU A 163 4.83 4.53 -7.10
N SER A 164 5.89 3.86 -6.71
CA SER A 164 7.02 3.49 -7.57
C SER A 164 7.13 1.98 -7.71
N VAL A 165 7.69 1.53 -8.82
CA VAL A 165 7.99 0.11 -9.05
C VAL A 165 9.34 -0.22 -8.39
N ILE A 166 9.41 -1.33 -7.67
CA ILE A 166 10.66 -1.90 -7.18
C ILE A 166 11.30 -2.63 -8.37
N ALA A 167 12.50 -2.21 -8.76
CA ALA A 167 13.22 -2.72 -9.92
C ALA A 167 14.17 -3.86 -9.56
#